data_be62291539d7e526b15ee9c63bf927f0
#
_entry.id   be62291539d7e526b15ee9c63bf927f0
#
_cell.length_a   1.000
_cell.length_b   1.000
_cell.length_c   1.000
_cell.angle_alpha   90.00
_cell.angle_beta   90.00
_cell.angle_gamma   90.00
#
_symmetry.space_group_name_H-M   'P 1'
#
loop_
_entity.id
_entity.type
_entity.pdbx_description
1 polymer ?
#
loop_
_entity_poly.entity_id
_entity_poly.type
_entity_poly.pdbx_seq_one_letter_code
_entity_poly.pdbx_strand_id
1 'polypeptide(L)'
;MDNFINFAEYSYFRIMYDYIKGRIEELNPTEAVIECCGIGYLMQISLNTYEKIRDAGDTRLYVYHHVREDEETLYGFFDKEERRIFILLISVSGIGPNTARMMLSSLTPDEVSTAVATGDVNRIKAVKG
;
A
#
# COMPACT_ATOMS: atom_id res chain seq x y z
N MET A 1 -19.85 1.17 -15.87
CA MET A 1 -19.53 0.88 -15.35
C MET A 1 -19.05 0.48 -14.89
N ASP A 2 -18.72 0.27 -15.04
CA ASP A 2 -18.33 -0.13 -14.50
C ASP A 2 -17.61 0.13 -13.92
N ASN A 3 -17.62 0.51 -14.21
CA ASN A 3 -16.97 1.27 -13.58
C ASN A 3 -16.43 0.87 -12.41
N PHE A 4 -16.78 0.43 -11.93
CA PHE A 4 -16.26 0.05 -10.75
C PHE A 4 -15.62 -1.26 -10.95
N ILE A 5 -14.65 -1.49 -10.21
CA ILE A 5 -14.17 -2.83 -10.11
C ILE A 5 -15.34 -3.57 -9.56
N ASN A 6 -15.89 -4.42 -10.34
CA ASN A 6 -17.00 -5.17 -9.85
C ASN A 6 -16.45 -6.12 -8.80
N PHE A 7 -17.33 -6.70 -8.07
CA PHE A 7 -16.96 -7.54 -6.96
C PHE A 7 -16.07 -8.70 -7.37
N ALA A 8 -16.32 -9.24 -8.55
CA ALA A 8 -15.55 -10.37 -9.05
C ALA A 8 -14.11 -9.95 -9.35
N GLU A 9 -13.93 -8.76 -9.94
CA GLU A 9 -12.59 -8.26 -10.21
C GLU A 9 -11.86 -7.95 -8.93
N TYR A 10 -12.53 -7.40 -7.96
CA TYR A 10 -11.92 -7.13 -6.69
C TYR A 10 -11.45 -8.43 -6.03
N SER A 11 -12.26 -9.47 -6.10
CA SER A 11 -11.90 -10.76 -5.56
C SER A 11 -10.72 -11.36 -6.29
N TYR A 12 -10.61 -11.06 -7.57
CA TYR A 12 -9.55 -11.56 -8.39
C TYR A 12 -8.21 -10.97 -8.00
N PHE A 13 -8.22 -9.68 -7.66
CA PHE A 13 -7.03 -9.02 -7.15
C PHE A 13 -6.90 -9.21 -5.65
N ARG A 14 -7.73 -10.08 -5.11
CA ARG A 14 -7.73 -10.29 -3.71
C ARG A 14 -6.36 -10.66 -3.22
N ILE A 15 -6.08 -10.15 -2.10
CA ILE A 15 -4.84 -10.35 -1.43
C ILE A 15 -4.74 -11.78 -0.93
N MET A 16 -3.68 -12.47 -1.32
CA MET A 16 -3.45 -13.80 -0.84
C MET A 16 -2.98 -13.76 0.61
N TYR A 17 -2.21 -12.74 0.96
CA TYR A 17 -1.76 -12.52 2.32
C TYR A 17 -2.48 -11.29 2.85
N ASP A 18 -3.27 -11.45 3.89
CA ASP A 18 -3.98 -10.30 4.44
C ASP A 18 -3.06 -9.44 5.28
N TYR A 19 -2.30 -10.06 6.18
CA TYR A 19 -1.36 -9.32 7.00
C TYR A 19 -0.22 -10.24 7.43
N ILE A 20 0.88 -9.61 7.85
CA ILE A 20 1.98 -10.32 8.44
C ILE A 20 2.26 -9.65 9.77
N LYS A 21 2.26 -10.45 10.85
CA LYS A 21 2.48 -9.95 12.19
C LYS A 21 3.76 -10.55 12.73
N GLY A 22 4.67 -9.69 13.20
CA GLY A 22 5.92 -10.19 13.74
C GLY A 22 6.78 -9.08 14.26
N ARG A 23 8.05 -9.40 14.46
CA ARG A 23 9.01 -8.47 15.02
C ARG A 23 9.66 -7.65 13.91
N ILE A 24 9.85 -6.38 14.19
CA ILE A 24 10.53 -5.49 13.25
C ILE A 24 12.02 -5.75 13.36
N GLU A 25 12.61 -6.34 12.33
CA GLU A 25 14.04 -6.66 12.32
C GLU A 25 14.86 -5.53 11.71
N GLU A 26 14.34 -4.90 10.68
CA GLU A 26 14.99 -3.77 10.02
C GLU A 26 13.92 -2.78 9.63
N LEU A 27 14.27 -1.50 9.71
CA LEU A 27 13.30 -0.45 9.42
C LEU A 27 14.01 0.80 8.94
N ASN A 28 13.54 1.34 7.82
CA ASN A 28 13.93 2.66 7.38
C ASN A 28 12.69 3.30 6.74
N PRO A 29 12.75 4.57 6.33
CA PRO A 29 11.53 5.25 5.86
C PRO A 29 10.86 4.64 4.64
N THR A 30 11.53 3.76 3.90
CA THR A 30 10.95 3.17 2.70
C THR A 30 10.72 1.68 2.80
N GLU A 31 11.33 1.00 3.79
CA GLU A 31 11.28 -0.46 3.86
C GLU A 31 11.21 -0.96 5.29
N ALA A 32 10.63 -2.12 5.45
CA ALA A 32 10.61 -2.81 6.74
C ALA A 32 10.84 -4.29 6.50
N VAL A 33 11.58 -4.93 7.40
CA VAL A 33 11.68 -6.37 7.41
C VAL A 33 10.98 -6.86 8.67
N ILE A 34 9.94 -7.63 8.49
CA ILE A 34 9.15 -8.17 9.60
C ILE A 34 9.42 -9.66 9.68
N GLU A 35 9.92 -10.11 10.82
CA GLU A 35 10.16 -11.53 11.02
C GLU A 35 8.96 -12.20 11.62
N CYS A 36 8.43 -13.18 10.92
CA CYS A 36 7.31 -13.97 11.38
C CYS A 36 7.65 -15.44 11.21
N CYS A 37 7.64 -16.15 12.32
CA CYS A 37 7.90 -17.59 12.31
C CYS A 37 9.24 -17.97 11.65
N GLY A 38 10.24 -17.15 11.85
CA GLY A 38 11.58 -17.43 11.34
C GLY A 38 11.83 -16.97 9.93
N ILE A 39 10.87 -16.31 9.31
CA ILE A 39 11.01 -15.77 7.95
C ILE A 39 10.97 -14.25 8.02
N GLY A 40 11.95 -13.61 7.38
CA GLY A 40 11.97 -12.15 7.30
C GLY A 40 11.31 -11.69 6.01
N TYR A 41 10.22 -10.98 6.13
CA TYR A 41 9.49 -10.46 4.98
C TYR A 41 9.88 -9.02 4.73
N LEU A 42 10.47 -8.76 3.57
CA LEU A 42 10.85 -7.41 3.17
C LEU A 42 9.64 -6.74 2.52
N MET A 43 9.24 -5.59 3.06
CA MET A 43 8.10 -4.86 2.56
C MET A 43 8.45 -3.42 2.24
N GLN A 44 7.89 -2.92 1.15
CA GLN A 44 7.96 -1.50 0.84
C GLN A 44 6.86 -0.82 1.65
N ILE A 45 7.19 0.29 2.29
CA ILE A 45 6.21 1.00 3.12
C ILE A 45 6.21 2.48 2.79
N SER A 46 5.14 3.16 3.20
CA SER A 46 5.04 4.60 3.07
C SER A 46 5.70 5.27 4.28
N LEU A 47 6.02 6.54 4.13
CA LEU A 47 6.53 7.30 5.26
C LEU A 47 5.50 7.34 6.39
N ASN A 48 4.22 7.37 6.04
CA ASN A 48 3.16 7.36 7.04
C ASN A 48 3.20 6.08 7.89
N THR A 49 3.37 4.94 7.23
CA THR A 49 3.50 3.67 7.97
C THR A 49 4.76 3.67 8.81
N TYR A 50 5.88 4.14 8.25
CA TYR A 50 7.12 4.22 8.99
C TYR A 50 6.96 5.01 10.29
N GLU A 51 6.33 6.19 10.19
CA GLU A 51 6.15 7.03 11.37
C GLU A 51 5.33 6.34 12.45
N LYS A 52 4.39 5.50 12.05
CA LYS A 52 3.51 4.84 13.00
C LYS A 52 4.13 3.62 13.67
N ILE A 53 5.12 2.98 13.03
CA ILE A 53 5.68 1.76 13.60
C ILE A 53 7.11 1.90 14.09
N ARG A 54 7.71 3.07 13.91
CA ARG A 54 9.15 3.23 14.16
C ARG A 54 9.59 2.93 15.58
N ASP A 55 8.69 3.05 16.54
CA ASP A 55 9.04 2.78 17.93
C ASP A 55 8.38 1.51 18.47
N ALA A 56 7.74 0.75 17.61
CA ALA A 56 7.10 -0.49 18.01
C ALA A 56 8.10 -1.63 17.85
N GLY A 57 8.22 -2.53 18.78
CA GLY A 57 9.09 -3.70 18.61
C GLY A 57 8.45 -4.70 17.68
N ASP A 58 7.13 -4.87 17.84
CA ASP A 58 6.34 -5.77 17.03
C ASP A 58 5.29 -4.97 16.29
N THR A 59 4.84 -5.48 15.16
CA THR A 59 3.80 -4.80 14.42
C THR A 59 3.03 -5.81 13.58
N ARG A 60 1.86 -5.38 13.14
CA ARG A 60 1.07 -6.07 12.14
C ARG A 60 1.00 -5.14 10.94
N LEU A 61 1.45 -5.58 9.79
CA LEU A 61 1.31 -4.80 8.57
C LEU A 61 0.37 -5.53 7.63
N TYR A 62 -0.59 -4.79 7.10
CA TYR A 62 -1.50 -5.33 6.08
C TYR A 62 -0.76 -5.29 4.77
N VAL A 63 -0.95 -6.29 3.93
CA VAL A 63 -0.05 -6.53 2.81
C VAL A 63 -0.77 -6.45 1.49
N TYR A 64 -0.07 -5.95 0.50
CA TYR A 64 -0.46 -6.08 -0.88
C TYR A 64 0.71 -6.77 -1.60
N HIS A 65 0.44 -7.91 -2.20
CA HIS A 65 1.46 -8.69 -2.88
C HIS A 65 1.38 -8.39 -4.37
N HIS A 66 2.36 -7.65 -4.86
CA HIS A 66 2.40 -7.24 -6.25
C HIS A 66 3.26 -8.22 -7.03
N VAL A 67 2.67 -8.88 -8.02
CA VAL A 67 3.37 -9.87 -8.82
C VAL A 67 3.30 -9.48 -10.28
N ARG A 68 4.45 -9.43 -10.91
CA ARG A 68 4.55 -9.23 -12.34
C ARG A 68 5.44 -10.32 -12.90
N GLU A 69 5.56 -10.35 -14.21
CA GLU A 69 6.33 -11.37 -14.89
C GLU A 69 7.79 -11.40 -14.41
N ASP A 70 8.35 -10.23 -14.18
CA ASP A 70 9.76 -10.09 -13.84
C ASP A 70 10.01 -9.53 -12.43
N GLU A 71 8.98 -9.45 -11.62
CA GLU A 71 9.11 -8.76 -10.34
C GLU A 71 8.06 -9.23 -9.35
N GLU A 72 8.45 -9.30 -8.09
CA GLU A 72 7.53 -9.65 -7.02
C GLU A 72 7.88 -8.78 -5.82
N THR A 73 6.90 -8.05 -5.30
CA THR A 73 7.14 -7.08 -4.24
C THR A 73 6.00 -7.13 -3.23
N LEU A 74 6.36 -7.06 -1.95
CA LEU A 74 5.37 -6.90 -0.90
C LEU A 74 5.30 -5.44 -0.49
N TYR A 75 4.10 -4.92 -0.34
CA TYR A 75 3.84 -3.60 0.20
C TYR A 75 3.14 -3.77 1.54
N GLY A 76 3.61 -3.07 2.56
CA GLY A 76 3.04 -3.18 3.90
C GLY A 76 2.42 -1.88 4.34
N PHE A 77 1.30 -1.97 5.03
CA PHE A 77 0.52 -0.80 5.45
C PHE A 77 0.16 -0.91 6.92
N PHE A 78 0.22 0.21 7.63
CA PHE A 78 -0.08 0.23 9.05
C PHE A 78 -1.52 -0.21 9.34
N ASP A 79 -2.46 0.20 8.48
CA ASP A 79 -3.85 -0.20 8.67
C ASP A 79 -4.51 -0.52 7.33
N LYS A 80 -5.72 -1.07 7.41
CA LYS A 80 -6.46 -1.47 6.22
C LYS A 80 -6.88 -0.28 5.37
N GLU A 81 -7.09 0.86 6.02
CA GLU A 81 -7.50 2.06 5.30
C GLU A 81 -6.40 2.52 4.35
N GLU A 82 -5.16 2.53 4.83
CA GLU A 82 -4.05 2.92 3.98
C GLU A 82 -3.91 1.96 2.80
N ARG A 83 -4.07 0.65 3.05
CA ARG A 83 -4.01 -0.34 1.98
C ARG A 83 -5.13 -0.11 0.96
N ARG A 84 -6.33 0.21 1.45
CA ARG A 84 -7.46 0.48 0.56
C ARG A 84 -7.17 1.66 -0.35
N ILE A 85 -6.61 2.72 0.20
CA ILE A 85 -6.27 3.91 -0.57
C ILE A 85 -5.19 3.59 -1.60
N PHE A 86 -4.20 2.78 -1.20
CA PHE A 86 -3.16 2.35 -2.12
C PHE A 86 -3.77 1.63 -3.33
N ILE A 87 -4.70 0.71 -3.07
CA ILE A 87 -5.34 -0.04 -4.14
C ILE A 87 -6.14 0.89 -5.06
N LEU A 88 -6.81 1.87 -4.48
CA LEU A 88 -7.50 2.87 -5.28
C LEU A 88 -6.54 3.63 -6.18
N LEU A 89 -5.39 4.01 -5.64
CA LEU A 89 -4.41 4.76 -6.41
C LEU A 89 -3.87 3.95 -7.59
N ILE A 90 -3.54 2.68 -7.36
CA ILE A 90 -3.00 1.88 -8.46
C ILE A 90 -4.05 1.52 -9.50
N SER A 91 -5.33 1.75 -9.20
CA SER A 91 -6.39 1.56 -10.19
C SER A 91 -6.45 2.72 -11.17
N VAL A 92 -5.76 3.82 -10.88
CA VAL A 92 -5.73 4.97 -11.75
C VAL A 92 -4.65 4.76 -12.81
N SER A 93 -5.03 4.93 -14.07
CA SER A 93 -4.09 4.76 -15.18
C SER A 93 -2.88 5.67 -15.01
N GLY A 94 -1.70 5.11 -15.13
CA GLY A 94 -0.46 5.86 -15.01
C GLY A 94 0.10 5.93 -13.60
N ILE A 95 -0.56 5.32 -12.62
CA ILE A 95 -0.03 5.29 -11.26
C ILE A 95 0.34 3.84 -10.93
N GLY A 96 1.64 3.60 -10.81
CA GLY A 96 2.13 2.29 -10.42
C GLY A 96 2.26 2.16 -8.91
N PRO A 97 2.56 0.94 -8.44
CA PRO A 97 2.62 0.70 -6.99
C PRO A 97 3.65 1.55 -6.26
N ASN A 98 4.83 1.73 -6.81
CA ASN A 98 5.84 2.51 -6.11
C ASN A 98 5.44 3.98 -6.03
N THR A 99 4.85 4.50 -7.09
CA THR A 99 4.35 5.88 -7.10
C THR A 99 3.23 6.03 -6.07
N ALA A 100 2.30 5.07 -6.04
CA ALA A 100 1.20 5.10 -5.08
C ALA A 100 1.73 5.09 -3.64
N ARG A 101 2.74 4.28 -3.37
CA ARG A 101 3.35 4.23 -2.05
C ARG A 101 3.90 5.61 -1.64
N MET A 102 4.56 6.27 -2.58
CA MET A 102 5.11 7.59 -2.31
C MET A 102 4.02 8.63 -2.10
N MET A 103 2.93 8.51 -2.84
CA MET A 103 1.82 9.44 -2.71
C MET A 103 1.14 9.34 -1.35
N LEU A 104 1.13 8.16 -0.76
CA LEU A 104 0.55 7.98 0.57
C LEU A 104 1.29 8.77 1.64
N SER A 105 2.52 9.19 1.36
CA SER A 105 3.28 10.00 2.29
C SER A 105 2.93 11.49 2.18
N SER A 106 2.28 11.86 1.10
CA SER A 106 1.95 13.27 0.81
C SER A 106 0.46 13.58 0.89
N LEU A 107 -0.38 12.55 0.79
CA LEU A 107 -1.82 12.72 0.77
C LEU A 107 -2.46 11.95 1.90
N THR A 108 -3.46 12.56 2.52
CA THR A 108 -4.23 11.84 3.52
C THR A 108 -5.22 10.91 2.82
N PRO A 109 -5.70 9.88 3.51
CA PRO A 109 -6.71 9.01 2.94
C PRO A 109 -7.95 9.78 2.46
N ASP A 110 -8.37 10.79 3.23
CA ASP A 110 -9.54 11.58 2.84
C ASP A 110 -9.30 12.35 1.56
N GLU A 111 -8.10 12.91 1.39
CA GLU A 111 -7.77 13.63 0.18
C GLU A 111 -7.82 12.72 -1.03
N VAL A 112 -7.28 11.51 -0.92
CA VAL A 112 -7.29 10.56 -2.02
C VAL A 112 -8.72 10.12 -2.32
N SER A 113 -9.47 9.75 -1.28
CA SER A 113 -10.85 9.30 -1.48
C SER A 113 -11.69 10.37 -2.16
N THR A 114 -11.53 11.62 -1.74
CA THR A 114 -12.27 12.73 -2.33
C THR A 114 -11.88 12.93 -3.79
N ALA A 115 -10.59 12.92 -4.08
CA ALA A 115 -10.12 13.11 -5.44
C ALA A 115 -10.60 12.01 -6.37
N VAL A 116 -10.57 10.76 -5.91
CA VAL A 116 -11.04 9.65 -6.71
C VAL A 116 -12.55 9.71 -6.91
N ALA A 117 -13.28 10.03 -5.84
CA ALA A 117 -14.75 10.10 -5.91
C ALA A 117 -15.24 11.23 -6.82
N THR A 118 -14.51 12.34 -6.87
CA THR A 118 -14.89 13.48 -7.70
C THR A 118 -14.28 13.41 -9.09
N GLY A 119 -13.46 12.42 -9.34
CA GLY A 119 -12.82 12.28 -10.65
C GLY A 119 -11.66 13.22 -10.87
N ASP A 120 -11.16 13.83 -9.80
CA ASP A 120 -10.04 14.78 -9.92
C ASP A 120 -8.72 14.04 -9.96
N VAL A 121 -8.54 13.28 -11.04
CA VAL A 121 -7.34 12.48 -11.24
C VAL A 121 -6.11 13.35 -11.43
N ASN A 122 -6.31 14.53 -12.02
CA ASN A 122 -5.19 15.44 -12.24
C ASN A 122 -4.56 15.90 -10.95
N ARG A 123 -5.36 16.13 -9.93
CA ARG A 123 -4.85 16.51 -8.62
C ARG A 123 -3.96 15.42 -8.05
N ILE A 124 -4.38 14.16 -8.21
CA ILE A 124 -3.61 13.03 -7.75
C ILE A 124 -2.30 12.93 -8.51
N LYS A 125 -2.38 13.04 -9.83
CA LYS A 125 -1.19 12.92 -10.67
C LYS A 125 -0.20 14.04 -10.46
N ALA A 126 -0.66 15.20 -10.06
CA ALA A 126 0.22 16.33 -9.79
C ALA A 126 1.17 16.05 -8.62
N VAL A 127 0.72 15.27 -7.64
CA VAL A 127 1.54 14.93 -6.48
C VAL A 127 2.66 13.97 -6.87
N LYS A 128 2.41 13.17 -7.89
CA LYS A 128 3.37 12.19 -8.37
C LYS A 128 4.67 12.82 -8.86
N GLY A 129 4.54 13.97 -9.52
CA GLY A 129 5.69 14.65 -10.03
C GLY A 129 6.46 15.32 -8.92
#